data_5333280dc5e45b5b71ea6fb7d1557d9a
#
_entry.id   5333280dc5e45b5b71ea6fb7d1557d9a
#
_cell.length_a   1.000
_cell.length_b   1.000
_cell.length_c   1.000
_cell.angle_alpha   90.00
_cell.angle_beta   90.00
_cell.angle_gamma   90.00
#
_symmetry.space_group_name_H-M   'P 1'
#
loop_
_entity.id
_entity.type
_entity.pdbx_description
1 polymer ?
#
loop_
_entity_poly.entity_id
_entity_poly.type
_entity_poly.pdbx_seq_one_letter_code
_entity_poly.pdbx_strand_id
1 'polypeptide(L)'
;MGQRYNSNFLRIAFAFVSMLLVYYIAAQIVAAATIFEVLLGLNYQHGILASVAVIALYITMGGSHADIMTDGIQGIMMVLIALLIGVIFFMGVGFEGTGPSMINNALVIQDPSLGWDNYLKEGDILFGSFWLISLIFVAHIPFAMNPHIGKLAFALKDPKQIRTFLLIAIPVGSILGFTVLGGLHARALFGDVIRPDQAIPVLFTQLFPPFIAGLLGVGVLSAIMSTSDGLFISIAVIFSNDLYKKTFAPVIHKSKSKEQIEQIALNISRVAIVLVGVVACWLAWNPPQFLAVLLWMGVGGILAGATGPLLIGSLWRRATKTGAIASFLVGVISFAVGIVYCFVLKEVPFKNPFAVAGSCIIAAAITMVIVSLMTKPLPKQHVDDMFGESA
;
A
#
# COMPACT_ATOMS: atom_id res chain seq x y z
N MET A 1 15.98 -8.18 -7.03
CA MET A 1 16.65 -7.42 -8.12
C MET A 1 18.13 -7.67 -8.22
N GLY A 2 18.93 -7.39 -7.18
CA GLY A 2 20.38 -7.48 -7.24
C GLY A 2 20.92 -8.82 -7.75
N GLN A 3 20.43 -9.92 -7.23
CA GLN A 3 20.83 -11.28 -7.66
C GLN A 3 20.41 -11.58 -9.10
N ARG A 4 19.15 -11.31 -9.47
CA ARG A 4 18.62 -11.59 -10.82
C ARG A 4 19.43 -10.95 -11.95
N TYR A 5 19.95 -9.73 -11.72
CA TYR A 5 20.70 -8.96 -12.72
C TYR A 5 22.20 -8.80 -12.39
N ASN A 6 22.67 -9.45 -11.35
CA ASN A 6 24.02 -9.26 -10.81
C ASN A 6 24.40 -7.75 -10.77
N SER A 7 23.55 -6.96 -10.10
CA SER A 7 23.64 -5.50 -10.08
C SER A 7 23.47 -4.94 -8.67
N ASN A 8 24.59 -4.43 -8.12
CA ASN A 8 24.56 -3.69 -6.86
C ASN A 8 23.79 -2.37 -7.00
N PHE A 9 23.84 -1.73 -8.17
CA PHE A 9 23.09 -0.51 -8.44
C PHE A 9 21.59 -0.72 -8.24
N LEU A 10 20.99 -1.73 -8.89
CA LEU A 10 19.56 -2.01 -8.76
C LEU A 10 19.16 -2.35 -7.33
N ARG A 11 20.00 -3.08 -6.59
CA ARG A 11 19.76 -3.39 -5.19
C ARG A 11 19.69 -2.13 -4.33
N ILE A 12 20.71 -1.27 -4.45
CA ILE A 12 20.84 -0.05 -3.64
C ILE A 12 19.77 0.96 -4.04
N ALA A 13 19.57 1.19 -5.34
CA ALA A 13 18.60 2.13 -5.85
C ALA A 13 17.16 1.74 -5.45
N PHE A 14 16.83 0.45 -5.52
CA PHE A 14 15.52 -0.03 -5.06
C PHE A 14 15.36 0.11 -3.55
N ALA A 15 16.41 -0.11 -2.77
CA ALA A 15 16.38 0.14 -1.33
C ALA A 15 16.06 1.61 -1.00
N PHE A 16 16.66 2.55 -1.72
CA PHE A 16 16.35 3.98 -1.56
C PHE A 16 14.92 4.32 -1.97
N VAL A 17 14.46 3.84 -3.11
CA VAL A 17 13.07 4.09 -3.56
C VAL A 17 12.06 3.46 -2.61
N SER A 18 12.38 2.32 -2.01
CA SER A 18 11.51 1.68 -1.01
C SER A 18 11.31 2.50 0.27
N MET A 19 12.15 3.52 0.53
CA MET A 19 11.92 4.45 1.62
C MET A 19 10.66 5.30 1.43
N LEU A 20 10.14 5.41 0.21
CA LEU A 20 8.84 6.02 -0.07
C LEU A 20 7.68 5.31 0.64
N LEU A 21 7.86 4.11 1.20
CA LEU A 21 6.89 3.49 2.11
C LEU A 21 6.53 4.37 3.32
N VAL A 22 7.35 5.38 3.65
CA VAL A 22 7.02 6.35 4.69
C VAL A 22 5.72 7.09 4.42
N TYR A 23 5.39 7.36 3.15
CA TYR A 23 4.09 7.94 2.79
C TYR A 23 2.93 7.00 3.08
N TYR A 24 3.15 5.69 2.88
CA TYR A 24 2.14 4.69 3.23
C TYR A 24 1.95 4.60 4.76
N ILE A 25 3.04 4.64 5.53
CA ILE A 25 2.98 4.71 7.00
C ILE A 25 2.24 5.97 7.44
N ALA A 26 2.53 7.13 6.84
CA ALA A 26 1.82 8.36 7.14
C ALA A 26 0.31 8.23 6.88
N ALA A 27 -0.08 7.57 5.78
CA ALA A 27 -1.48 7.29 5.49
C ALA A 27 -2.13 6.40 6.57
N GLN A 28 -1.42 5.42 7.12
CA GLN A 28 -1.93 4.60 8.24
C GLN A 28 -2.12 5.43 9.52
N ILE A 29 -1.18 6.33 9.81
CA ILE A 29 -1.29 7.25 10.96
C ILE A 29 -2.50 8.17 10.81
N VAL A 30 -2.75 8.72 9.61
CA VAL A 30 -3.94 9.53 9.31
C VAL A 30 -5.22 8.72 9.53
N ALA A 31 -5.27 7.49 9.03
CA ALA A 31 -6.43 6.61 9.20
C ALA A 31 -6.73 6.33 10.69
N ALA A 32 -5.70 6.00 11.48
CA ALA A 32 -5.86 5.76 12.90
C ALA A 32 -6.27 7.03 13.66
N ALA A 33 -5.68 8.19 13.33
CA ALA A 33 -6.04 9.47 13.91
C ALA A 33 -7.51 9.83 13.65
N THR A 34 -8.00 9.53 12.45
CA THR A 34 -9.41 9.73 12.08
C THR A 34 -10.35 8.84 12.89
N ILE A 35 -9.97 7.59 13.17
CA ILE A 35 -10.73 6.71 14.07
C ILE A 35 -10.80 7.30 15.49
N PHE A 36 -9.67 7.75 16.04
CA PHE A 36 -9.63 8.37 17.36
C PHE A 36 -10.44 9.67 17.42
N GLU A 37 -10.41 10.47 16.36
CA GLU A 37 -11.20 11.70 16.24
C GLU A 37 -12.70 11.39 16.32
N VAL A 38 -13.19 10.44 15.52
CA VAL A 38 -14.63 10.15 15.40
C VAL A 38 -15.15 9.37 16.60
N LEU A 39 -14.42 8.35 17.08
CA LEU A 39 -14.91 7.47 18.15
C LEU A 39 -14.69 8.03 19.54
N LEU A 40 -13.59 8.76 19.78
CA LEU A 40 -13.22 9.26 21.10
C LEU A 40 -13.38 10.77 21.22
N GLY A 41 -13.74 11.47 20.15
CA GLY A 41 -13.84 12.93 20.14
C GLY A 41 -12.49 13.64 20.34
N LEU A 42 -11.36 12.98 20.09
CA LEU A 42 -10.04 13.57 20.21
C LEU A 42 -9.80 14.59 19.11
N ASN A 43 -9.05 15.64 19.42
CA ASN A 43 -8.52 16.50 18.36
C ASN A 43 -7.60 15.68 17.44
N TYR A 44 -7.66 15.94 16.14
CA TYR A 44 -6.92 15.19 15.11
C TYR A 44 -5.42 15.06 15.43
N GLN A 45 -4.75 16.15 15.87
CA GLN A 45 -3.33 16.12 16.22
C GLN A 45 -3.05 15.22 17.43
N HIS A 46 -3.92 15.18 18.42
CA HIS A 46 -3.82 14.24 19.53
C HIS A 46 -4.07 12.80 19.07
N GLY A 47 -4.96 12.60 18.08
CA GLY A 47 -5.16 11.32 17.42
C GLY A 47 -3.90 10.81 16.71
N ILE A 48 -3.15 11.69 16.03
CA ILE A 48 -1.84 11.34 15.42
C ILE A 48 -0.86 10.86 16.49
N LEU A 49 -0.71 11.61 17.58
CA LEU A 49 0.22 11.25 18.65
C LEU A 49 -0.17 9.93 19.33
N ALA A 50 -1.46 9.72 19.58
CA ALA A 50 -1.98 8.48 20.12
C ALA A 50 -1.72 7.30 19.16
N SER A 51 -1.94 7.49 17.85
CA SER A 51 -1.68 6.48 16.82
C SER A 51 -0.21 6.07 16.80
N VAL A 52 0.70 7.04 16.77
CA VAL A 52 2.14 6.76 16.77
C VAL A 52 2.56 6.06 18.06
N ALA A 53 2.04 6.47 19.21
CA ALA A 53 2.34 5.82 20.49
C ALA A 53 1.87 4.35 20.51
N VAL A 54 0.64 4.07 20.06
CA VAL A 54 0.11 2.70 19.99
C VAL A 54 0.92 1.84 19.03
N ILE A 55 1.21 2.33 17.82
CA ILE A 55 2.02 1.61 16.83
C ILE A 55 3.44 1.35 17.37
N ALA A 56 4.08 2.35 17.97
CA ALA A 56 5.42 2.21 18.52
C ALA A 56 5.48 1.19 19.67
N LEU A 57 4.51 1.20 20.59
CA LEU A 57 4.39 0.21 21.63
C LEU A 57 4.23 -1.20 21.07
N TYR A 58 3.33 -1.35 20.11
CA TYR A 58 3.05 -2.63 19.48
C TYR A 58 4.30 -3.22 18.79
N ILE A 59 4.99 -2.43 17.95
CA ILE A 59 6.19 -2.87 17.24
C ILE A 59 7.34 -3.23 18.21
N THR A 60 7.50 -2.47 19.29
CA THR A 60 8.60 -2.73 20.25
C THR A 60 8.35 -3.98 21.09
N MET A 61 7.10 -4.33 21.37
CA MET A 61 6.73 -5.49 22.19
C MET A 61 6.58 -6.78 21.38
N GLY A 62 6.12 -6.70 20.12
CA GLY A 62 5.64 -7.85 19.35
C GLY A 62 6.73 -8.66 18.64
N GLY A 63 7.70 -8.03 18.03
CA GLY A 63 8.64 -8.70 17.12
C GLY A 63 7.94 -9.39 15.92
N SER A 64 8.71 -9.89 14.95
CA SER A 64 8.14 -10.42 13.69
C SER A 64 7.34 -11.73 13.83
N HIS A 65 7.50 -12.48 14.91
CA HIS A 65 6.75 -13.74 15.11
C HIS A 65 5.34 -13.48 15.68
N ALA A 66 5.24 -12.53 16.61
CA ALA A 66 3.95 -12.09 17.13
C ALA A 66 3.13 -11.39 16.04
N ASP A 67 3.78 -10.64 15.14
CA ASP A 67 3.22 -9.97 13.97
C ASP A 67 2.35 -10.94 13.12
N ILE A 68 2.91 -12.07 12.71
CA ILE A 68 2.19 -13.05 11.87
C ILE A 68 0.95 -13.65 12.60
N MET A 69 1.04 -13.90 13.89
CA MET A 69 -0.08 -14.46 14.65
C MET A 69 -1.20 -13.45 14.87
N THR A 70 -0.84 -12.21 15.17
CA THR A 70 -1.82 -11.13 15.36
C THR A 70 -2.47 -10.74 14.03
N ASP A 71 -1.73 -10.72 12.92
CA ASP A 71 -2.28 -10.50 11.58
C ASP A 71 -3.41 -11.48 11.23
N GLY A 72 -3.27 -12.75 11.63
CA GLY A 72 -4.32 -13.75 11.43
C GLY A 72 -5.62 -13.40 12.15
N ILE A 73 -5.54 -12.97 13.43
CA ILE A 73 -6.72 -12.57 14.22
C ILE A 73 -7.31 -11.27 13.66
N GLN A 74 -6.47 -10.30 13.35
CA GLN A 74 -6.86 -9.02 12.76
C GLN A 74 -7.54 -9.22 11.39
N GLY A 75 -7.03 -10.14 10.58
CA GLY A 75 -7.65 -10.53 9.30
C GLY A 75 -9.06 -11.09 9.48
N ILE A 76 -9.29 -11.94 10.48
CA ILE A 76 -10.65 -12.45 10.79
C ILE A 76 -11.57 -11.30 11.20
N MET A 77 -11.11 -10.39 12.04
CA MET A 77 -11.89 -9.20 12.44
C MET A 77 -12.27 -8.34 11.24
N MET A 78 -11.33 -8.12 10.31
CA MET A 78 -11.59 -7.38 9.08
C MET A 78 -12.67 -8.03 8.22
N VAL A 79 -12.63 -9.35 8.06
CA VAL A 79 -13.64 -10.11 7.31
C VAL A 79 -15.01 -9.99 7.96
N LEU A 80 -15.10 -10.09 9.28
CA LEU A 80 -16.37 -9.95 10.01
C LEU A 80 -16.95 -8.53 9.85
N ILE A 81 -16.13 -7.50 9.92
CA ILE A 81 -16.54 -6.11 9.70
C ILE A 81 -16.99 -5.90 8.26
N ALA A 82 -16.26 -6.43 7.28
CA ALA A 82 -16.65 -6.32 5.87
C ALA A 82 -17.99 -7.01 5.59
N LEU A 83 -18.21 -8.20 6.15
CA LEU A 83 -19.51 -8.88 6.06
C LEU A 83 -20.63 -8.07 6.72
N LEU A 84 -20.39 -7.51 7.91
CA LEU A 84 -21.35 -6.64 8.59
C LEU A 84 -21.73 -5.44 7.73
N ILE A 85 -20.75 -4.75 7.15
CA ILE A 85 -20.96 -3.62 6.24
C ILE A 85 -21.77 -4.06 5.02
N GLY A 86 -21.44 -5.21 4.43
CA GLY A 86 -22.24 -5.79 3.34
C GLY A 86 -23.70 -6.02 3.75
N VAL A 87 -23.94 -6.61 4.92
CA VAL A 87 -25.31 -6.81 5.45
C VAL A 87 -26.03 -5.47 5.64
N ILE A 88 -25.41 -4.49 6.27
CA ILE A 88 -25.96 -3.14 6.47
C ILE A 88 -26.38 -2.53 5.12
N PHE A 89 -25.51 -2.62 4.12
CA PHE A 89 -25.75 -2.08 2.79
C PHE A 89 -26.93 -2.78 2.08
N PHE A 90 -26.90 -4.11 2.02
CA PHE A 90 -27.94 -4.88 1.32
C PHE A 90 -29.30 -4.84 2.03
N MET A 91 -29.32 -4.63 3.34
CA MET A 91 -30.56 -4.43 4.10
C MET A 91 -31.06 -2.97 4.05
N GLY A 92 -30.25 -2.01 3.62
CA GLY A 92 -30.60 -0.59 3.61
C GLY A 92 -30.82 -0.03 5.00
N VAL A 93 -29.99 -0.44 5.99
CA VAL A 93 -30.16 -0.03 7.40
C VAL A 93 -30.08 1.49 7.53
N GLY A 94 -31.05 2.10 8.20
CA GLY A 94 -31.15 3.55 8.35
C GLY A 94 -32.02 4.25 7.30
N PHE A 95 -32.56 3.51 6.33
CA PHE A 95 -33.53 4.00 5.34
C PHE A 95 -34.93 3.42 5.57
N GLU A 96 -35.97 4.18 5.18
CA GLU A 96 -37.34 3.67 5.12
C GLU A 96 -37.50 2.81 3.85
N GLY A 97 -37.38 1.50 4.02
CA GLY A 97 -37.43 0.52 2.92
C GLY A 97 -36.19 -0.40 2.96
N THR A 98 -36.13 -1.34 2.01
CA THR A 98 -35.06 -2.35 1.98
C THR A 98 -34.27 -2.32 0.70
N GLY A 99 -32.99 -2.61 0.84
CA GLY A 99 -32.12 -2.94 -0.26
C GLY A 99 -31.39 -1.74 -0.88
N PRO A 100 -30.47 -2.06 -1.80
CA PRO A 100 -29.55 -1.11 -2.42
C PRO A 100 -30.25 0.00 -3.22
N SER A 101 -31.48 -0.23 -3.73
CA SER A 101 -32.25 0.78 -4.47
C SER A 101 -32.54 2.04 -3.64
N MET A 102 -32.76 1.89 -2.33
CA MET A 102 -33.00 3.03 -1.44
C MET A 102 -31.74 3.91 -1.31
N ILE A 103 -30.59 3.27 -1.23
CA ILE A 103 -29.29 3.95 -1.18
C ILE A 103 -29.06 4.73 -2.48
N ASN A 104 -29.32 4.09 -3.64
CA ASN A 104 -29.21 4.76 -4.93
C ASN A 104 -30.16 5.96 -5.04
N ASN A 105 -31.42 5.79 -4.64
CA ASN A 105 -32.38 6.90 -4.66
C ASN A 105 -31.95 8.06 -3.76
N ALA A 106 -31.44 7.77 -2.56
CA ALA A 106 -30.92 8.80 -1.66
C ALA A 106 -29.70 9.54 -2.24
N LEU A 107 -28.82 8.83 -2.96
CA LEU A 107 -27.69 9.44 -3.66
C LEU A 107 -28.17 10.35 -4.82
N VAL A 108 -29.09 9.85 -5.65
CA VAL A 108 -29.64 10.60 -6.80
C VAL A 108 -30.41 11.84 -6.36
N ILE A 109 -31.11 11.80 -5.23
CA ILE A 109 -31.78 12.98 -4.64
C ILE A 109 -30.77 14.04 -4.22
N GLN A 110 -29.62 13.66 -3.69
CA GLN A 110 -28.55 14.61 -3.31
C GLN A 110 -27.85 15.21 -4.55
N ASP A 111 -27.52 14.39 -5.51
CA ASP A 111 -26.88 14.76 -6.77
C ASP A 111 -27.19 13.68 -7.82
N PRO A 112 -27.92 14.01 -8.90
CA PRO A 112 -28.24 13.04 -9.96
C PRO A 112 -27.02 12.36 -10.58
N SER A 113 -25.83 12.98 -10.49
CA SER A 113 -24.58 12.38 -10.99
C SER A 113 -24.04 11.25 -10.11
N LEU A 114 -24.61 11.02 -8.92
CA LEU A 114 -24.21 9.94 -7.99
C LEU A 114 -24.98 8.64 -8.21
N GLY A 115 -25.94 8.61 -9.14
CA GLY A 115 -26.67 7.37 -9.48
C GLY A 115 -25.74 6.29 -10.03
N TRP A 116 -26.10 5.03 -9.80
CA TRP A 116 -25.27 3.87 -10.19
C TRP A 116 -25.18 3.64 -11.70
N ASP A 117 -26.09 4.21 -12.46
CA ASP A 117 -26.07 4.28 -13.91
C ASP A 117 -25.07 5.30 -14.47
N ASN A 118 -24.59 6.20 -13.61
CA ASN A 118 -23.63 7.25 -13.97
C ASN A 118 -22.24 6.99 -13.37
N TYR A 119 -21.59 5.93 -13.84
CA TYR A 119 -20.27 5.47 -13.39
C TYR A 119 -19.10 6.27 -13.95
N LEU A 120 -19.33 7.14 -14.94
CA LEU A 120 -18.37 8.10 -15.44
C LEU A 120 -18.83 9.51 -15.09
N LYS A 121 -18.08 10.18 -14.23
CA LYS A 121 -18.35 11.57 -13.87
C LYS A 121 -17.37 12.48 -14.61
N GLU A 122 -17.82 13.14 -15.65
CA GLU A 122 -16.99 14.06 -16.42
C GLU A 122 -16.35 15.11 -15.50
N GLY A 123 -15.03 15.29 -15.61
CA GLY A 123 -14.24 16.17 -14.74
C GLY A 123 -13.81 15.56 -13.40
N ASP A 124 -14.29 14.37 -13.03
CA ASP A 124 -13.80 13.68 -11.83
C ASP A 124 -12.34 13.20 -11.99
N ILE A 125 -11.58 13.33 -10.92
CA ILE A 125 -10.13 13.01 -10.92
C ILE A 125 -9.86 11.50 -11.01
N LEU A 126 -10.77 10.65 -10.51
CA LEU A 126 -10.59 9.20 -10.46
C LEU A 126 -11.39 8.49 -11.54
N PHE A 127 -12.65 8.88 -11.74
CA PHE A 127 -13.62 8.17 -12.57
C PHE A 127 -14.11 8.99 -13.77
N GLY A 128 -13.39 10.09 -14.13
CA GLY A 128 -13.78 10.99 -15.21
C GLY A 128 -13.71 10.41 -16.62
N SER A 129 -13.04 9.25 -16.80
CA SER A 129 -12.97 8.57 -18.10
C SER A 129 -12.57 7.12 -17.95
N PHE A 130 -12.92 6.27 -18.93
CA PHE A 130 -12.44 4.89 -19.01
C PHE A 130 -10.90 4.80 -19.04
N TRP A 131 -10.23 5.78 -19.62
CA TRP A 131 -8.78 5.84 -19.63
C TRP A 131 -8.20 5.98 -18.23
N LEU A 132 -8.74 6.89 -17.41
CA LEU A 132 -8.32 7.05 -16.01
C LEU A 132 -8.56 5.77 -15.20
N ILE A 133 -9.74 5.17 -15.34
CA ILE A 133 -10.06 3.89 -14.68
C ILE A 133 -9.06 2.80 -15.12
N SER A 134 -8.77 2.69 -16.42
CA SER A 134 -7.79 1.71 -16.91
C SER A 134 -6.40 1.92 -16.32
N LEU A 135 -5.96 3.17 -16.14
CA LEU A 135 -4.67 3.47 -15.49
C LEU A 135 -4.66 3.10 -14.00
N ILE A 136 -5.79 3.22 -13.31
CA ILE A 136 -5.94 2.75 -11.93
C ILE A 136 -5.74 1.23 -11.88
N PHE A 137 -6.37 0.46 -12.77
CA PHE A 137 -6.16 -0.98 -12.86
C PHE A 137 -4.70 -1.34 -13.16
N VAL A 138 -4.08 -0.68 -14.14
CA VAL A 138 -2.66 -0.88 -14.48
C VAL A 138 -1.76 -0.62 -13.29
N ALA A 139 -2.04 0.44 -12.51
CA ALA A 139 -1.27 0.77 -11.30
C ALA A 139 -1.29 -0.35 -10.26
N HIS A 140 -2.35 -1.14 -10.19
CA HIS A 140 -2.47 -2.24 -9.23
C HIS A 140 -1.81 -3.56 -9.69
N ILE A 141 -1.52 -3.75 -10.99
CA ILE A 141 -0.91 -5.00 -11.49
C ILE A 141 0.39 -5.36 -10.75
N PRO A 142 1.37 -4.46 -10.56
CA PRO A 142 2.60 -4.78 -9.85
C PRO A 142 2.48 -4.66 -8.32
N PHE A 143 1.29 -4.56 -7.74
CA PHE A 143 1.12 -4.26 -6.31
C PHE A 143 1.81 -5.28 -5.39
N ALA A 144 1.83 -6.56 -5.80
CA ALA A 144 2.56 -7.61 -5.08
C ALA A 144 4.08 -7.41 -5.04
N MET A 145 4.64 -6.53 -5.88
CA MET A 145 6.08 -6.22 -5.90
C MET A 145 6.49 -5.22 -4.80
N ASN A 146 5.54 -4.71 -4.02
CA ASN A 146 5.85 -3.91 -2.83
C ASN A 146 6.65 -4.71 -1.82
N PRO A 147 7.71 -4.12 -1.20
CA PRO A 147 8.57 -4.84 -0.27
C PRO A 147 7.85 -5.48 0.90
N HIS A 148 6.83 -4.80 1.46
CA HIS A 148 6.07 -5.30 2.61
C HIS A 148 5.16 -6.49 2.27
N ILE A 149 4.70 -6.60 1.02
CA ILE A 149 3.92 -7.76 0.54
C ILE A 149 4.87 -8.88 0.08
N GLY A 150 5.90 -8.52 -0.69
CA GLY A 150 6.86 -9.48 -1.23
C GLY A 150 7.53 -10.33 -0.15
N LYS A 151 7.79 -9.77 1.05
CA LYS A 151 8.34 -10.53 2.17
C LYS A 151 7.47 -11.73 2.59
N LEU A 152 6.14 -11.63 2.46
CA LEU A 152 5.21 -12.69 2.85
C LEU A 152 5.33 -13.93 1.95
N ALA A 153 5.72 -13.76 0.69
CA ALA A 153 5.97 -14.88 -0.21
C ALA A 153 7.12 -15.78 0.28
N PHE A 154 8.12 -15.21 0.98
CA PHE A 154 9.23 -15.97 1.56
C PHE A 154 8.85 -16.72 2.86
N ALA A 155 7.70 -16.44 3.45
CA ALA A 155 7.19 -17.16 4.61
C ALA A 155 6.58 -18.52 4.24
N LEU A 156 6.26 -18.74 2.97
CA LEU A 156 5.75 -20.02 2.47
C LEU A 156 6.86 -21.07 2.46
N LYS A 157 6.62 -22.22 3.11
CA LYS A 157 7.59 -23.33 3.21
C LYS A 157 7.66 -24.17 1.93
N ASP A 158 6.57 -24.24 1.17
CA ASP A 158 6.45 -25.06 -0.03
C ASP A 158 5.72 -24.26 -1.13
N PRO A 159 6.23 -24.22 -2.37
CA PRO A 159 5.54 -23.61 -3.51
C PRO A 159 4.09 -24.11 -3.71
N LYS A 160 3.78 -25.36 -3.33
CA LYS A 160 2.41 -25.90 -3.38
C LYS A 160 1.43 -25.13 -2.48
N GLN A 161 1.91 -24.49 -1.42
CA GLN A 161 1.09 -23.67 -0.54
C GLN A 161 0.57 -22.41 -1.23
N ILE A 162 1.20 -21.96 -2.33
CA ILE A 162 0.74 -20.82 -3.11
C ILE A 162 -0.68 -21.04 -3.64
N ARG A 163 -1.00 -22.24 -4.11
CA ARG A 163 -2.35 -22.57 -4.58
C ARG A 163 -3.38 -22.45 -3.46
N THR A 164 -3.09 -23.02 -2.30
CA THR A 164 -3.97 -22.93 -1.13
C THR A 164 -4.13 -21.49 -0.66
N PHE A 165 -3.03 -20.74 -0.64
CA PHE A 165 -3.05 -19.31 -0.33
C PHE A 165 -3.97 -18.54 -1.28
N LEU A 166 -3.87 -18.73 -2.59
CA LEU A 166 -4.71 -18.03 -3.57
C LEU A 166 -6.19 -18.43 -3.44
N LEU A 167 -6.50 -19.70 -3.19
CA LEU A 167 -7.86 -20.18 -2.99
C LEU A 167 -8.54 -19.56 -1.75
N ILE A 168 -7.76 -19.14 -0.76
CA ILE A 168 -8.26 -18.45 0.43
C ILE A 168 -8.24 -16.93 0.21
N ALA A 169 -7.15 -16.40 -0.33
CA ALA A 169 -6.94 -14.95 -0.46
C ALA A 169 -7.95 -14.30 -1.42
N ILE A 170 -8.33 -14.98 -2.52
CA ILE A 170 -9.29 -14.42 -3.49
C ILE A 170 -10.69 -14.24 -2.87
N PRO A 171 -11.33 -15.25 -2.25
CA PRO A 171 -12.61 -15.04 -1.57
C PRO A 171 -12.54 -14.03 -0.44
N VAL A 172 -11.50 -14.09 0.39
CA VAL A 172 -11.30 -13.14 1.49
C VAL A 172 -11.17 -11.71 0.95
N GLY A 173 -10.35 -11.49 -0.07
CA GLY A 173 -10.20 -10.18 -0.71
C GLY A 173 -11.51 -9.67 -1.32
N SER A 174 -12.32 -10.56 -1.90
CA SER A 174 -13.64 -10.20 -2.44
C SER A 174 -14.61 -9.77 -1.33
N ILE A 175 -14.59 -10.44 -0.19
CA ILE A 175 -15.40 -10.06 0.99
C ILE A 175 -14.94 -8.71 1.53
N LEU A 176 -13.64 -8.48 1.64
CA LEU A 176 -13.08 -7.19 2.09
C LEU A 176 -13.52 -6.03 1.18
N GLY A 177 -13.78 -6.30 -0.10
CA GLY A 177 -14.35 -5.32 -1.03
C GLY A 177 -15.71 -4.74 -0.58
N PHE A 178 -16.48 -5.43 0.28
CA PHE A 178 -17.72 -4.89 0.83
C PHE A 178 -17.52 -3.64 1.68
N THR A 179 -16.31 -3.38 2.20
CA THR A 179 -16.03 -2.13 2.91
C THR A 179 -16.26 -0.88 2.06
N VAL A 180 -16.09 -0.98 0.74
CA VAL A 180 -16.39 0.12 -0.21
C VAL A 180 -17.86 0.48 -0.18
N LEU A 181 -18.75 -0.52 -0.02
CA LEU A 181 -20.21 -0.30 0.09
C LEU A 181 -20.57 0.53 1.33
N GLY A 182 -19.78 0.42 2.40
CA GLY A 182 -19.95 1.25 3.59
C GLY A 182 -19.72 2.74 3.34
N GLY A 183 -18.78 3.07 2.47
CA GLY A 183 -18.57 4.45 2.02
C GLY A 183 -19.77 5.01 1.26
N LEU A 184 -20.33 4.23 0.33
CA LEU A 184 -21.55 4.59 -0.42
C LEU A 184 -22.76 4.75 0.52
N HIS A 185 -22.91 3.83 1.47
CA HIS A 185 -23.97 3.87 2.47
C HIS A 185 -23.90 5.11 3.34
N ALA A 186 -22.70 5.42 3.87
CA ALA A 186 -22.46 6.62 4.66
C ALA A 186 -22.73 7.90 3.86
N ARG A 187 -22.31 7.95 2.60
CA ARG A 187 -22.59 9.07 1.68
C ARG A 187 -24.10 9.27 1.48
N ALA A 188 -24.84 8.18 1.29
CA ALA A 188 -26.27 8.24 1.11
C ALA A 188 -27.02 8.75 2.36
N LEU A 189 -26.57 8.35 3.57
CA LEU A 189 -27.18 8.76 4.82
C LEU A 189 -26.82 10.19 5.24
N PHE A 190 -25.55 10.59 5.09
CA PHE A 190 -25.00 11.81 5.71
C PHE A 190 -24.64 12.92 4.70
N GLY A 191 -24.67 12.62 3.40
CA GLY A 191 -24.33 13.59 2.37
C GLY A 191 -22.87 14.06 2.43
N ASP A 192 -22.62 15.32 2.02
CA ASP A 192 -21.29 15.97 2.00
C ASP A 192 -20.83 16.48 3.38
N VAL A 193 -21.59 16.21 4.44
CA VAL A 193 -21.33 16.76 5.79
C VAL A 193 -20.10 16.13 6.44
N ILE A 194 -19.64 14.98 5.91
CA ILE A 194 -18.50 14.24 6.46
C ILE A 194 -17.32 14.25 5.49
N ARG A 195 -16.12 14.25 6.06
CA ARG A 195 -14.92 13.99 5.25
C ARG A 195 -14.94 12.54 4.74
N PRO A 196 -14.52 12.27 3.49
CA PRO A 196 -14.54 10.90 2.94
C PRO A 196 -13.85 9.86 3.83
N ASP A 197 -12.73 10.21 4.45
CA ASP A 197 -11.98 9.30 5.32
C ASP A 197 -12.69 9.00 6.65
N GLN A 198 -13.73 9.78 7.03
CA GLN A 198 -14.56 9.57 8.21
C GLN A 198 -15.77 8.68 7.95
N ALA A 199 -16.07 8.33 6.69
CA ALA A 199 -17.30 7.65 6.30
C ALA A 199 -17.61 6.40 7.13
N ILE A 200 -16.66 5.47 7.25
CA ILE A 200 -16.83 4.22 8.00
C ILE A 200 -16.95 4.46 9.52
N PRO A 201 -16.06 5.22 10.18
CA PRO A 201 -16.21 5.51 11.60
C PRO A 201 -17.53 6.21 11.94
N VAL A 202 -17.96 7.19 11.13
CA VAL A 202 -19.23 7.88 11.33
C VAL A 202 -20.40 6.92 11.14
N LEU A 203 -20.37 6.05 10.12
CA LEU A 203 -21.41 5.04 9.93
C LEU A 203 -21.59 4.17 11.19
N PHE A 204 -20.49 3.77 11.84
CA PHE A 204 -20.56 2.98 13.06
C PHE A 204 -21.16 3.75 14.23
N THR A 205 -20.73 5.00 14.46
CA THR A 205 -21.24 5.80 15.58
C THR A 205 -22.72 6.19 15.43
N GLN A 206 -23.22 6.25 14.19
CA GLN A 206 -24.61 6.64 13.94
C GLN A 206 -25.57 5.44 13.89
N LEU A 207 -25.10 4.27 13.46
CA LEU A 207 -25.96 3.09 13.34
C LEU A 207 -25.93 2.17 14.58
N PHE A 208 -24.91 2.26 15.42
CA PHE A 208 -24.72 1.35 16.54
C PHE A 208 -24.61 2.06 17.89
N PRO A 209 -25.02 1.39 18.98
CA PRO A 209 -24.73 1.87 20.35
C PRO A 209 -23.24 2.08 20.58
N PRO A 210 -22.81 3.03 21.46
CA PRO A 210 -21.40 3.41 21.64
C PRO A 210 -20.45 2.24 21.88
N PHE A 211 -20.86 1.22 22.63
CA PHE A 211 -20.04 0.05 22.90
C PHE A 211 -19.75 -0.76 21.63
N ILE A 212 -20.77 -0.98 20.79
CA ILE A 212 -20.61 -1.72 19.52
C ILE A 212 -19.81 -0.89 18.51
N ALA A 213 -20.10 0.40 18.38
CA ALA A 213 -19.32 1.31 17.55
C ALA A 213 -17.83 1.31 17.94
N GLY A 214 -17.54 1.35 19.25
CA GLY A 214 -16.18 1.25 19.77
C GLY A 214 -15.50 -0.08 19.42
N LEU A 215 -16.20 -1.20 19.54
CA LEU A 215 -15.68 -2.54 19.18
C LEU A 215 -15.35 -2.63 17.67
N LEU A 216 -16.25 -2.12 16.82
CA LEU A 216 -16.02 -2.05 15.37
C LEU A 216 -14.83 -1.14 15.03
N GLY A 217 -14.71 -0.01 15.73
CA GLY A 217 -13.56 0.89 15.58
C GLY A 217 -12.24 0.23 15.97
N VAL A 218 -12.20 -0.55 17.05
CA VAL A 218 -11.02 -1.36 17.42
C VAL A 218 -10.67 -2.36 16.31
N GLY A 219 -11.67 -2.96 15.67
CA GLY A 219 -11.44 -3.85 14.52
C GLY A 219 -10.80 -3.12 13.32
N VAL A 220 -11.23 -1.89 13.03
CA VAL A 220 -10.60 -1.07 11.97
C VAL A 220 -9.20 -0.64 12.37
N LEU A 221 -8.98 -0.23 13.63
CA LEU A 221 -7.64 0.06 14.15
C LEU A 221 -6.70 -1.15 14.03
N SER A 222 -7.21 -2.36 14.31
CA SER A 222 -6.44 -3.59 14.13
C SER A 222 -5.98 -3.78 12.68
N ALA A 223 -6.83 -3.49 11.70
CA ALA A 223 -6.47 -3.53 10.28
C ALA A 223 -5.35 -2.53 9.93
N ILE A 224 -5.43 -1.31 10.48
CA ILE A 224 -4.43 -0.27 10.31
C ILE A 224 -3.09 -0.69 10.93
N MET A 225 -3.13 -1.29 12.13
CA MET A 225 -1.94 -1.75 12.84
C MET A 225 -1.23 -2.87 12.10
N SER A 226 -1.96 -3.89 11.61
CA SER A 226 -1.42 -5.00 10.81
C SER A 226 -0.65 -4.52 9.58
N THR A 227 -1.14 -3.46 8.92
CA THR A 227 -0.43 -2.88 7.78
C THR A 227 0.78 -2.07 8.22
N SER A 228 0.64 -1.31 9.31
CA SER A 228 1.68 -0.38 9.79
C SER A 228 2.94 -1.10 10.23
N ASP A 229 2.82 -2.15 11.04
CA ASP A 229 3.97 -2.92 11.54
C ASP A 229 4.71 -3.61 10.40
N GLY A 230 3.99 -4.20 9.45
CA GLY A 230 4.58 -4.75 8.23
C GLY A 230 5.39 -3.73 7.43
N LEU A 231 4.93 -2.49 7.34
CA LEU A 231 5.64 -1.38 6.66
C LEU A 231 6.88 -0.94 7.44
N PHE A 232 6.77 -0.73 8.75
CA PHE A 232 7.90 -0.37 9.61
C PHE A 232 8.99 -1.42 9.60
N ILE A 233 8.63 -2.71 9.76
CA ILE A 233 9.57 -3.82 9.69
C ILE A 233 10.26 -3.86 8.32
N SER A 234 9.52 -3.65 7.22
CA SER A 234 10.10 -3.66 5.88
C SER A 234 11.16 -2.58 5.71
N ILE A 235 10.88 -1.34 6.14
CA ILE A 235 11.86 -0.25 6.08
C ILE A 235 13.06 -0.55 7.00
N ALA A 236 12.83 -1.03 8.21
CA ALA A 236 13.89 -1.39 9.14
C ALA A 236 14.84 -2.45 8.57
N VAL A 237 14.29 -3.48 7.90
CA VAL A 237 15.06 -4.52 7.21
C VAL A 237 15.85 -3.94 6.03
N ILE A 238 15.26 -3.04 5.24
CA ILE A 238 15.96 -2.39 4.13
C ILE A 238 17.16 -1.60 4.65
N PHE A 239 17.01 -0.81 5.70
CA PHE A 239 18.11 -0.06 6.29
C PHE A 239 19.19 -0.97 6.88
N SER A 240 18.81 -1.95 7.68
CA SER A 240 19.75 -2.80 8.38
C SER A 240 20.40 -3.85 7.49
N ASN A 241 19.63 -4.50 6.62
CA ASN A 241 20.14 -5.61 5.83
C ASN A 241 20.67 -5.15 4.46
N ASP A 242 19.87 -4.42 3.67
CA ASP A 242 20.25 -4.13 2.29
C ASP A 242 21.22 -2.95 2.19
N LEU A 243 21.03 -1.91 3.00
CA LEU A 243 21.97 -0.78 3.02
C LEU A 243 23.16 -1.06 3.94
N TYR A 244 22.96 -1.39 5.22
CA TYR A 244 24.08 -1.55 6.13
C TYR A 244 24.83 -2.86 5.89
N LYS A 245 24.23 -4.03 6.14
CA LYS A 245 24.95 -5.31 6.11
C LYS A 245 25.52 -5.65 4.74
N LYS A 246 24.77 -5.45 3.66
CA LYS A 246 25.21 -5.82 2.30
C LYS A 246 25.98 -4.75 1.56
N THR A 247 25.89 -3.46 1.99
CA THR A 247 26.50 -2.35 1.25
C THR A 247 27.62 -1.69 2.07
N PHE A 248 27.32 -1.22 3.29
CA PHE A 248 28.27 -0.44 4.06
C PHE A 248 29.19 -1.28 4.94
N ALA A 249 28.70 -2.32 5.61
CA ALA A 249 29.51 -3.12 6.53
C ALA A 249 30.74 -3.77 5.87
N PRO A 250 30.68 -4.30 4.63
CA PRO A 250 31.86 -4.84 3.96
C PRO A 250 32.94 -3.80 3.66
N VAL A 251 32.59 -2.51 3.65
CA VAL A 251 33.54 -1.41 3.39
C VAL A 251 34.04 -0.80 4.69
N ILE A 252 33.14 -0.48 5.62
CA ILE A 252 33.43 0.31 6.83
C ILE A 252 33.87 -0.59 8.00
N HIS A 253 33.33 -1.79 8.11
CA HIS A 253 33.47 -2.68 9.27
C HIS A 253 34.11 -4.03 8.90
N LYS A 254 35.13 -4.02 8.07
CA LYS A 254 35.87 -5.22 7.59
C LYS A 254 36.44 -6.09 8.71
N SER A 255 36.83 -5.50 9.86
CA SER A 255 37.44 -6.18 11.00
C SER A 255 36.46 -6.63 12.06
N LYS A 256 35.17 -6.33 11.94
CA LYS A 256 34.15 -6.71 12.94
C LYS A 256 33.68 -8.16 12.76
N SER A 257 33.38 -8.84 13.88
CA SER A 257 32.78 -10.15 13.84
C SER A 257 31.34 -10.12 13.30
N LYS A 258 30.80 -11.27 12.90
CA LYS A 258 29.40 -11.37 12.43
C LYS A 258 28.42 -10.91 13.51
N GLU A 259 28.67 -11.27 14.77
CA GLU A 259 27.85 -10.91 15.92
C GLU A 259 27.81 -9.39 16.14
N GLN A 260 28.98 -8.72 15.98
CA GLN A 260 29.08 -7.26 16.08
C GLN A 260 28.32 -6.57 14.94
N ILE A 261 28.40 -7.11 13.72
CA ILE A 261 27.66 -6.58 12.56
C ILE A 261 26.15 -6.75 12.78
N GLU A 262 25.70 -7.91 13.30
CA GLU A 262 24.28 -8.13 13.64
C GLU A 262 23.79 -7.15 14.71
N GLN A 263 24.58 -6.93 15.77
CA GLN A 263 24.20 -5.98 16.83
C GLN A 263 24.07 -4.54 16.31
N ILE A 264 24.98 -4.11 15.43
CA ILE A 264 24.90 -2.79 14.78
C ILE A 264 23.68 -2.72 13.87
N ALA A 265 23.41 -3.77 13.10
CA ALA A 265 22.24 -3.85 12.23
C ALA A 265 20.92 -3.74 13.02
N LEU A 266 20.82 -4.39 14.18
CA LEU A 266 19.66 -4.26 15.08
C LEU A 266 19.50 -2.82 15.59
N ASN A 267 20.58 -2.16 15.97
CA ASN A 267 20.52 -0.77 16.40
C ASN A 267 20.10 0.16 15.25
N ILE A 268 20.60 -0.07 14.04
CA ILE A 268 20.20 0.67 12.85
C ILE A 268 18.69 0.48 12.57
N SER A 269 18.16 -0.75 12.70
CA SER A 269 16.72 -1.03 12.56
C SER A 269 15.90 -0.19 13.55
N ARG A 270 16.30 -0.15 14.82
CA ARG A 270 15.60 0.61 15.87
C ARG A 270 15.59 2.11 15.57
N VAL A 271 16.76 2.66 15.22
CA VAL A 271 16.88 4.08 14.84
C VAL A 271 16.05 4.38 13.59
N ALA A 272 16.07 3.50 12.59
CA ALA A 272 15.29 3.66 11.37
C ALA A 272 13.77 3.72 11.67
N ILE A 273 13.25 2.85 12.54
CA ILE A 273 11.85 2.85 12.96
C ILE A 273 11.47 4.21 13.57
N VAL A 274 12.29 4.73 14.48
CA VAL A 274 12.03 6.01 15.13
C VAL A 274 12.05 7.17 14.12
N LEU A 275 13.08 7.24 13.27
CA LEU A 275 13.20 8.29 12.26
C LEU A 275 12.04 8.25 11.26
N VAL A 276 11.68 7.06 10.78
CA VAL A 276 10.54 6.87 9.87
C VAL A 276 9.24 7.27 10.55
N GLY A 277 9.05 6.92 11.83
CA GLY A 277 7.89 7.33 12.62
C GLY A 277 7.76 8.84 12.73
N VAL A 278 8.87 9.55 13.00
CA VAL A 278 8.89 11.02 13.07
C VAL A 278 8.54 11.64 11.72
N VAL A 279 9.14 11.15 10.63
CA VAL A 279 8.84 11.66 9.28
C VAL A 279 7.39 11.37 8.89
N ALA A 280 6.89 10.17 9.18
CA ALA A 280 5.51 9.81 8.89
C ALA A 280 4.50 10.65 9.70
N CYS A 281 4.81 10.92 10.98
CA CYS A 281 4.04 11.83 11.82
C CYS A 281 3.98 13.25 11.23
N TRP A 282 5.12 13.76 10.77
CA TRP A 282 5.19 15.07 10.13
C TRP A 282 4.37 15.13 8.82
N LEU A 283 4.45 14.09 7.99
CA LEU A 283 3.64 13.97 6.78
C LEU A 283 2.14 13.85 7.07
N ALA A 284 1.76 13.18 8.17
CA ALA A 284 0.39 13.02 8.60
C ALA A 284 -0.22 14.30 9.21
N TRP A 285 0.60 15.29 9.60
CA TRP A 285 0.13 16.47 10.34
C TRP A 285 -0.85 17.33 9.55
N ASN A 286 -0.63 17.47 8.23
CA ASN A 286 -1.51 18.15 7.31
C ASN A 286 -1.77 17.24 6.09
N PRO A 287 -2.64 16.24 6.20
CA PRO A 287 -2.85 15.28 5.15
C PRO A 287 -3.61 15.91 3.96
N PRO A 288 -3.45 15.35 2.75
CA PRO A 288 -4.32 15.67 1.62
C PRO A 288 -5.77 15.27 1.92
N GLN A 289 -6.73 15.80 1.16
CA GLN A 289 -8.16 15.52 1.35
C GLN A 289 -8.52 14.03 1.29
N PHE A 290 -7.77 13.24 0.52
CA PHE A 290 -7.96 11.80 0.40
C PHE A 290 -6.72 11.06 0.86
N LEU A 291 -6.87 10.17 1.82
CA LEU A 291 -5.83 9.28 2.35
C LEU A 291 -5.13 8.48 1.24
N ALA A 292 -5.90 8.01 0.25
CA ALA A 292 -5.37 7.25 -0.87
C ALA A 292 -4.33 8.02 -1.69
N VAL A 293 -4.43 9.35 -1.78
CA VAL A 293 -3.42 10.19 -2.45
C VAL A 293 -2.08 10.08 -1.75
N LEU A 294 -2.07 10.22 -0.42
CA LEU A 294 -0.84 10.12 0.38
C LEU A 294 -0.19 8.74 0.23
N LEU A 295 -0.98 7.68 0.29
CA LEU A 295 -0.51 6.31 0.08
C LEU A 295 0.15 6.15 -1.29
N TRP A 296 -0.51 6.59 -2.35
CA TRP A 296 -0.04 6.40 -3.72
C TRP A 296 1.14 7.30 -4.11
N MET A 297 1.37 8.40 -3.41
CA MET A 297 2.61 9.17 -3.54
C MET A 297 3.86 8.34 -3.19
N GLY A 298 3.73 7.38 -2.28
CA GLY A 298 4.81 6.46 -1.95
C GLY A 298 4.82 5.20 -2.82
N VAL A 299 3.71 4.48 -2.79
CA VAL A 299 3.55 3.18 -3.46
C VAL A 299 3.76 3.28 -4.96
N GLY A 300 3.19 4.30 -5.62
CA GLY A 300 3.28 4.48 -7.06
C GLY A 300 4.72 4.55 -7.58
N GLY A 301 5.60 5.26 -6.89
CA GLY A 301 7.03 5.35 -7.24
C GLY A 301 7.76 4.03 -7.11
N ILE A 302 7.47 3.27 -6.05
CA ILE A 302 8.04 1.94 -5.83
C ILE A 302 7.60 0.99 -6.95
N LEU A 303 6.30 0.96 -7.28
CA LEU A 303 5.76 0.08 -8.29
C LEU A 303 6.24 0.44 -9.70
N ALA A 304 6.32 1.72 -10.04
CA ALA A 304 6.88 2.18 -11.31
C ALA A 304 8.34 1.72 -11.48
N GLY A 305 9.16 1.83 -10.43
CA GLY A 305 10.52 1.33 -10.44
C GLY A 305 10.63 -0.20 -10.45
N ALA A 306 9.72 -0.89 -9.76
CA ALA A 306 9.74 -2.35 -9.62
C ALA A 306 9.25 -3.11 -10.85
N THR A 307 8.36 -2.53 -11.64
CA THR A 307 7.62 -3.22 -12.73
C THR A 307 8.55 -3.93 -13.71
N GLY A 308 9.49 -3.25 -14.30
CA GLY A 308 10.41 -3.88 -15.23
C GLY A 308 11.32 -4.92 -14.56
N PRO A 309 12.10 -4.52 -13.56
CA PRO A 309 13.07 -5.42 -12.95
C PRO A 309 12.47 -6.59 -12.16
N LEU A 310 11.37 -6.40 -11.45
CA LEU A 310 10.75 -7.46 -10.65
C LEU A 310 9.66 -8.19 -11.40
N LEU A 311 8.59 -7.48 -11.84
CA LEU A 311 7.46 -8.14 -12.47
C LEU A 311 7.85 -8.79 -13.81
N ILE A 312 8.32 -7.99 -14.77
CA ILE A 312 8.70 -8.52 -16.07
C ILE A 312 9.93 -9.42 -15.96
N GLY A 313 10.91 -9.03 -15.17
CA GLY A 313 12.14 -9.79 -14.98
C GLY A 313 11.99 -11.14 -14.32
N SER A 314 10.94 -11.37 -13.53
CA SER A 314 10.63 -12.69 -12.95
C SER A 314 9.89 -13.60 -13.92
N LEU A 315 9.21 -13.04 -14.93
CA LEU A 315 8.41 -13.78 -15.89
C LEU A 315 9.14 -13.99 -17.22
N TRP A 316 10.10 -13.12 -17.56
CA TRP A 316 10.73 -13.11 -18.87
C TRP A 316 12.24 -13.39 -18.79
N ARG A 317 12.64 -14.56 -19.25
CA ARG A 317 14.04 -15.03 -19.21
C ARG A 317 15.02 -14.13 -19.97
N ARG A 318 14.54 -13.49 -21.07
CA ARG A 318 15.34 -12.61 -21.94
C ARG A 318 15.67 -11.26 -21.31
N ALA A 319 15.06 -10.92 -20.17
CA ALA A 319 15.29 -9.66 -19.43
C ALA A 319 16.77 -9.43 -19.13
N THR A 320 17.30 -8.25 -19.52
CA THR A 320 18.72 -7.91 -19.39
C THR A 320 19.00 -6.96 -18.24
N LYS A 321 20.25 -6.91 -17.77
CA LYS A 321 20.69 -5.96 -16.74
C LYS A 321 20.47 -4.52 -17.19
N THR A 322 20.82 -4.17 -18.42
CA THR A 322 20.65 -2.82 -18.98
C THR A 322 19.18 -2.44 -19.10
N GLY A 323 18.35 -3.39 -19.57
CA GLY A 323 16.90 -3.21 -19.64
C GLY A 323 16.30 -2.94 -18.26
N ALA A 324 16.71 -3.70 -17.25
CA ALA A 324 16.25 -3.52 -15.89
C ALA A 324 16.66 -2.16 -15.28
N ILE A 325 17.89 -1.71 -15.52
CA ILE A 325 18.35 -0.39 -15.05
C ILE A 325 17.58 0.73 -15.76
N ALA A 326 17.46 0.67 -17.09
CA ALA A 326 16.74 1.68 -17.86
C ALA A 326 15.26 1.77 -17.44
N SER A 327 14.59 0.63 -17.32
CA SER A 327 13.21 0.56 -16.87
C SER A 327 13.01 1.12 -15.46
N PHE A 328 13.90 0.75 -14.52
CA PHE A 328 13.88 1.28 -13.15
C PHE A 328 13.99 2.80 -13.14
N LEU A 329 14.98 3.35 -13.87
CA LEU A 329 15.20 4.80 -13.92
C LEU A 329 14.03 5.53 -14.58
N VAL A 330 13.54 5.03 -15.73
CA VAL A 330 12.37 5.61 -16.40
C VAL A 330 11.16 5.60 -15.47
N GLY A 331 10.86 4.48 -14.80
CA GLY A 331 9.73 4.37 -13.89
C GLY A 331 9.82 5.36 -12.73
N VAL A 332 10.96 5.41 -12.03
CA VAL A 332 11.14 6.29 -10.86
C VAL A 332 11.18 7.77 -11.26
N ILE A 333 11.94 8.12 -12.30
CA ILE A 333 12.09 9.52 -12.70
C ILE A 333 10.77 10.06 -13.26
N SER A 334 10.10 9.31 -14.16
CA SER A 334 8.82 9.75 -14.71
C SER A 334 7.76 9.89 -13.61
N PHE A 335 7.75 9.01 -12.62
CA PHE A 335 6.85 9.14 -11.48
C PHE A 335 7.16 10.38 -10.64
N ALA A 336 8.42 10.62 -10.29
CA ALA A 336 8.82 11.81 -9.55
C ALA A 336 8.43 13.10 -10.28
N VAL A 337 8.69 13.18 -11.58
CA VAL A 337 8.29 14.29 -12.42
C VAL A 337 6.77 14.42 -12.44
N GLY A 338 6.03 13.33 -12.66
CA GLY A 338 4.57 13.33 -12.70
C GLY A 338 3.93 13.81 -11.40
N ILE A 339 4.46 13.38 -10.24
CA ILE A 339 3.97 13.84 -8.92
C ILE A 339 4.25 15.34 -8.72
N VAL A 340 5.44 15.83 -9.09
CA VAL A 340 5.77 17.26 -9.00
C VAL A 340 4.80 18.09 -9.87
N TYR A 341 4.55 17.67 -11.11
CA TYR A 341 3.57 18.34 -11.97
C TYR A 341 2.16 18.31 -11.37
N CYS A 342 1.70 17.16 -10.88
CA CYS A 342 0.35 17.01 -10.32
C CYS A 342 0.09 17.86 -9.07
N PHE A 343 1.05 17.90 -8.14
CA PHE A 343 0.83 18.45 -6.80
C PHE A 343 1.51 19.80 -6.55
N VAL A 344 2.62 20.08 -7.23
CA VAL A 344 3.36 21.33 -7.05
C VAL A 344 2.94 22.36 -8.09
N LEU A 345 2.96 22.00 -9.37
CA LEU A 345 2.67 22.95 -10.45
C LEU A 345 1.17 23.03 -10.80
N LYS A 346 0.37 22.05 -10.39
CA LYS A 346 -1.09 21.96 -10.62
C LYS A 346 -1.51 22.03 -12.09
N GLU A 347 -0.62 21.72 -13.02
CA GLU A 347 -0.78 21.94 -14.46
C GLU A 347 -1.10 20.71 -15.30
N VAL A 348 -1.38 19.55 -14.70
CA VAL A 348 -1.49 18.32 -15.49
C VAL A 348 -2.91 17.80 -15.60
N PRO A 349 -3.27 17.21 -16.75
CA PRO A 349 -4.54 16.53 -16.96
C PRO A 349 -4.80 15.36 -16.00
N PHE A 350 -3.78 14.91 -15.26
CA PHE A 350 -3.86 13.81 -14.31
C PHE A 350 -3.62 14.30 -12.88
N LYS A 351 -4.58 14.98 -12.27
CA LYS A 351 -4.55 15.29 -10.82
C LYS A 351 -4.71 14.04 -9.94
N ASN A 352 -4.33 12.89 -10.45
CA ASN A 352 -4.59 11.56 -9.89
C ASN A 352 -3.29 10.76 -9.79
N PRO A 353 -2.78 10.44 -8.59
CA PRO A 353 -1.54 9.71 -8.41
C PRO A 353 -1.60 8.27 -8.95
N PHE A 354 -2.77 7.66 -9.03
CA PHE A 354 -2.96 6.35 -9.66
C PHE A 354 -2.72 6.41 -11.16
N ALA A 355 -3.26 7.44 -11.83
CA ALA A 355 -3.08 7.62 -13.27
C ALA A 355 -1.61 7.92 -13.61
N VAL A 356 -0.94 8.73 -12.77
CA VAL A 356 0.52 8.96 -12.89
C VAL A 356 1.26 7.64 -12.73
N ALA A 357 0.98 6.87 -11.69
CA ALA A 357 1.63 5.58 -11.45
C ALA A 357 1.38 4.61 -12.62
N GLY A 358 0.13 4.46 -13.05
CA GLY A 358 -0.24 3.58 -14.18
C GLY A 358 0.50 3.93 -15.47
N SER A 359 0.57 5.22 -15.81
CA SER A 359 1.30 5.70 -16.99
C SER A 359 2.80 5.41 -16.89
N CYS A 360 3.40 5.65 -15.71
CA CYS A 360 4.82 5.38 -15.46
C CYS A 360 5.15 3.87 -15.48
N ILE A 361 4.23 3.04 -14.99
CA ILE A 361 4.33 1.58 -15.04
C ILE A 361 4.34 1.09 -16.49
N ILE A 362 3.45 1.62 -17.34
CA ILE A 362 3.44 1.31 -18.78
C ILE A 362 4.77 1.73 -19.42
N ALA A 363 5.23 2.94 -19.17
CA ALA A 363 6.50 3.44 -19.70
C ALA A 363 7.70 2.57 -19.27
N ALA A 364 7.75 2.20 -17.98
CA ALA A 364 8.77 1.31 -17.44
C ALA A 364 8.72 -0.09 -18.08
N ALA A 365 7.52 -0.64 -18.28
CA ALA A 365 7.32 -1.95 -18.92
C ALA A 365 7.80 -1.94 -20.37
N ILE A 366 7.40 -0.93 -21.14
CA ILE A 366 7.83 -0.76 -22.54
C ILE A 366 9.36 -0.61 -22.60
N THR A 367 9.93 0.23 -21.75
CA THR A 367 11.41 0.42 -21.68
C THR A 367 12.11 -0.88 -21.37
N MET A 368 11.59 -1.67 -20.42
CA MET A 368 12.16 -2.98 -20.09
C MET A 368 12.25 -3.90 -21.31
N VAL A 369 11.17 -3.99 -22.08
CA VAL A 369 11.09 -4.85 -23.24
C VAL A 369 12.03 -4.35 -24.36
N ILE A 370 11.91 -3.08 -24.75
CA ILE A 370 12.69 -2.51 -25.86
C ILE A 370 14.19 -2.61 -25.57
N VAL A 371 14.64 -2.12 -24.41
CA VAL A 371 16.07 -2.10 -24.09
C VAL A 371 16.61 -3.52 -23.90
N SER A 372 15.82 -4.45 -23.35
CA SER A 372 16.27 -5.84 -23.23
C SER A 372 16.41 -6.51 -24.61
N LEU A 373 15.55 -6.22 -25.58
CA LEU A 373 15.70 -6.73 -26.94
C LEU A 373 16.93 -6.19 -27.64
N MET A 374 17.32 -4.95 -27.37
CA MET A 374 18.46 -4.27 -27.98
C MET A 374 19.80 -4.60 -27.31
N THR A 375 19.81 -5.25 -26.14
CA THR A 375 21.02 -5.48 -25.34
C THR A 375 21.34 -6.96 -25.18
N LYS A 376 22.61 -7.26 -24.86
CA LYS A 376 23.08 -8.65 -24.71
C LYS A 376 22.36 -9.34 -23.53
N PRO A 377 21.89 -10.59 -23.73
CA PRO A 377 21.25 -11.38 -22.67
C PRO A 377 22.23 -11.66 -21.52
N LEU A 378 21.69 -12.00 -20.36
CA LEU A 378 22.47 -12.54 -19.26
C LEU A 378 23.01 -13.95 -19.63
N PRO A 379 24.10 -14.40 -18.98
CA PRO A 379 24.62 -15.75 -19.18
C PRO A 379 23.52 -16.79 -18.93
N LYS A 380 23.41 -17.80 -19.83
CA LYS A 380 22.35 -18.81 -19.78
C LYS A 380 22.34 -19.54 -18.44
N GLN A 381 23.49 -19.99 -17.95
CA GLN A 381 23.63 -20.67 -16.67
C GLN A 381 23.04 -19.84 -15.51
N HIS A 382 23.39 -18.53 -15.45
CA HIS A 382 22.84 -17.63 -14.41
C HIS A 382 21.31 -17.49 -14.49
N VAL A 383 20.75 -17.49 -15.70
CA VAL A 383 19.29 -17.42 -15.89
C VAL A 383 18.64 -18.72 -15.46
N ASP A 384 19.21 -19.88 -15.84
CA ASP A 384 18.70 -21.21 -15.49
C ASP A 384 18.73 -21.42 -13.97
N ASP A 385 19.81 -20.99 -13.29
CA ASP A 385 19.93 -21.00 -11.83
C ASP A 385 18.80 -20.18 -11.16
N MET A 386 18.47 -19.02 -11.72
CA MET A 386 17.43 -18.15 -11.17
C MET A 386 16.01 -18.67 -11.41
N PHE A 387 15.79 -19.47 -12.44
CA PHE A 387 14.49 -20.06 -12.74
C PHE A 387 14.33 -21.51 -12.25
N GLY A 388 15.35 -22.05 -11.53
CA GLY A 388 15.28 -23.35 -10.87
C GLY A 388 15.37 -24.54 -11.83
N GLU A 389 15.98 -24.37 -13.00
CA GLU A 389 16.15 -25.43 -14.02
C GLU A 389 17.58 -26.00 -14.10
N SER A 390 18.48 -25.53 -13.25
CA SER A 390 19.80 -26.15 -13.06
C SER A 390 19.64 -27.36 -12.13
N ALA A 391 19.44 -28.53 -12.70
CA ALA A 391 19.57 -29.83 -12.02
C ALA A 391 20.87 -30.48 -12.46
#